data_339501cc64e845698a75924f33f9f60a
#
_entry.id   339501cc64e845698a75924f33f9f60a
#
_cell.length_a   1.000
_cell.length_b   1.000
_cell.length_c   1.000
_cell.angle_alpha   90.00
_cell.angle_beta   90.00
_cell.angle_gamma   90.00
#
_symmetry.space_group_name_H-M   'P 1'
#
loop_
_entity.id
_entity.type
_entity.pdbx_description
1 polymer ?
#
loop_
_entity_poly.entity_id
_entity_poly.type
_entity_poly.pdbx_seq_one_letter_code
_entity_poly.pdbx_strand_id
1 'polypeptide(L)'
;MKVDRRYHCFGCSEDGDVIDFTAKFFGLDLKEAAEKLAADFGIDAPFEGSRIETAPVVKTGKAELEKRFNDCWRLYCEYLHLLNRWKEQYAPKITDEEWDDRFIEAAHRIDQVEYYLDELWYADWPEREIIMNDLQSDMERIAKKPDISRLFSPEGPSL
;
A
#
# COMPACT_ATOMS: atom_id res chain seq x y z
N MET A 1 -19.38 -16.10 -5.23
CA MET A 1 -18.83 -14.73 -5.28
C MET A 1 -18.67 -14.25 -3.84
N LYS A 2 -17.45 -14.23 -3.28
CA LYS A 2 -17.20 -13.54 -2.01
C LYS A 2 -17.02 -12.08 -2.36
N VAL A 3 -18.00 -11.27 -2.06
CA VAL A 3 -17.85 -9.82 -2.12
C VAL A 3 -16.97 -9.44 -0.94
N ASP A 4 -15.72 -9.06 -1.21
CA ASP A 4 -14.81 -8.53 -0.21
C ASP A 4 -15.37 -7.18 0.22
N ARG A 5 -16.01 -7.13 1.41
CA ARG A 5 -16.69 -5.93 1.93
C ARG A 5 -15.72 -5.06 2.73
N ARG A 6 -14.52 -4.89 2.22
CA ARG A 6 -13.49 -4.05 2.86
C ARG A 6 -13.32 -2.75 2.09
N TYR A 7 -12.97 -1.69 2.80
CA TYR A 7 -12.54 -0.43 2.22
C TYR A 7 -11.03 -0.28 2.36
N HIS A 8 -10.45 0.49 1.45
CA HIS A 8 -9.07 0.97 1.55
C HIS A 8 -9.03 2.47 1.23
N CYS A 9 -8.39 3.26 2.09
CA CYS A 9 -8.19 4.67 1.86
C CYS A 9 -6.81 4.93 1.28
N PHE A 10 -6.75 5.36 0.04
CA PHE A 10 -5.48 5.67 -0.65
C PHE A 10 -4.75 6.90 -0.09
N GLY A 11 -5.43 7.73 0.72
CA GLY A 11 -4.82 8.92 1.32
C GLY A 11 -4.07 8.66 2.62
N CYS A 12 -4.60 7.76 3.48
CA CYS A 12 -4.00 7.46 4.78
C CYS A 12 -3.60 5.98 4.94
N SER A 13 -3.73 5.17 3.89
CA SER A 13 -3.45 3.72 3.88
C SER A 13 -4.26 2.92 4.92
N GLU A 14 -5.37 3.47 5.38
CA GLU A 14 -6.28 2.80 6.29
C GLU A 14 -7.15 1.81 5.53
N ASP A 15 -7.29 0.61 6.07
CA ASP A 15 -8.18 -0.40 5.54
C ASP A 15 -9.00 -1.04 6.65
N GLY A 16 -10.12 -1.66 6.29
CA GLY A 16 -10.98 -2.32 7.25
C GLY A 16 -12.33 -2.69 6.66
N ASP A 17 -13.18 -3.22 7.51
CA ASP A 17 -14.58 -3.47 7.17
C ASP A 17 -15.50 -2.29 7.59
N VAL A 18 -16.81 -2.48 7.47
CA VAL A 18 -17.79 -1.46 7.84
C VAL A 18 -17.78 -1.15 9.35
N ILE A 19 -17.41 -2.12 10.20
CA ILE A 19 -17.32 -1.93 11.66
C ILE A 19 -16.07 -1.10 11.97
N ASP A 20 -14.93 -1.43 11.36
CA ASP A 20 -13.70 -0.66 11.50
C ASP A 20 -13.88 0.79 11.06
N PHE A 21 -14.56 1.00 9.92
CA PHE A 21 -14.89 2.34 9.44
C PHE A 21 -15.73 3.12 10.44
N THR A 22 -16.81 2.49 10.95
CA THR A 22 -17.72 3.12 11.90
C THR A 22 -17.03 3.46 13.21
N ALA A 23 -16.21 2.54 13.73
CA ALA A 23 -15.42 2.74 14.94
C ALA A 23 -14.51 3.98 14.81
N LYS A 24 -13.77 4.07 13.72
CA LYS A 24 -12.87 5.20 13.45
C LYS A 24 -13.60 6.50 13.21
N PHE A 25 -14.69 6.47 12.45
CA PHE A 25 -15.45 7.67 12.09
C PHE A 25 -16.13 8.33 13.29
N PHE A 26 -16.67 7.52 14.20
CA PHE A 26 -17.38 8.01 15.40
C PHE A 26 -16.50 8.00 16.67
N GLY A 27 -15.27 7.52 16.61
CA GLY A 27 -14.38 7.40 17.77
C GLY A 27 -14.87 6.37 18.81
N LEU A 28 -15.50 5.29 18.35
CA LEU A 28 -16.07 4.22 19.13
C LEU A 28 -15.12 3.02 19.20
N ASP A 29 -15.32 2.15 20.20
CA ASP A 29 -14.70 0.84 20.13
C ASP A 29 -15.43 -0.08 19.12
N LEU A 30 -14.83 -1.23 18.77
CA LEU A 30 -15.39 -2.13 17.75
C LEU A 30 -16.78 -2.69 18.16
N LYS A 31 -17.01 -2.88 19.46
CA LYS A 31 -18.28 -3.37 19.96
C LYS A 31 -19.36 -2.30 19.88
N GLU A 32 -19.05 -1.09 20.34
CA GLU A 32 -19.93 0.07 20.25
C GLU A 32 -20.29 0.40 18.80
N ALA A 33 -19.31 0.28 17.88
CA ALA A 33 -19.54 0.47 16.45
C ALA A 33 -20.48 -0.59 15.87
N ALA A 34 -20.32 -1.85 16.27
CA ALA A 34 -21.19 -2.93 15.83
C ALA A 34 -22.61 -2.77 16.40
N GLU A 35 -22.76 -2.39 17.68
CA GLU A 35 -24.04 -2.10 18.31
C GLU A 35 -24.75 -0.91 17.64
N LYS A 36 -24.00 0.15 17.33
CA LYS A 36 -24.53 1.29 16.59
C LYS A 36 -25.04 0.90 15.21
N LEU A 37 -24.26 0.14 14.44
CA LEU A 37 -24.68 -0.35 13.13
C LEU A 37 -25.93 -1.24 13.24
N ALA A 38 -25.99 -2.14 14.21
CA ALA A 38 -27.16 -2.99 14.44
C ALA A 38 -28.42 -2.15 14.72
N ALA A 39 -28.29 -1.11 15.54
CA ALA A 39 -29.40 -0.18 15.86
C ALA A 39 -29.81 0.62 14.61
N ASP A 40 -28.87 1.18 13.85
CA ASP A 40 -29.13 2.00 12.68
C ASP A 40 -29.81 1.22 11.54
N PHE A 41 -29.50 -0.07 11.41
CA PHE A 41 -30.07 -0.95 10.38
C PHE A 41 -31.20 -1.88 10.89
N GLY A 42 -31.62 -1.74 12.14
CA GLY A 42 -32.69 -2.54 12.72
C GLY A 42 -32.39 -4.04 12.78
N ILE A 43 -31.09 -4.37 13.00
CA ILE A 43 -30.67 -5.77 13.13
C ILE A 43 -30.79 -6.19 14.58
N ASP A 44 -31.77 -7.05 14.89
CA ASP A 44 -31.88 -7.68 16.19
C ASP A 44 -30.76 -8.73 16.37
N ALA A 45 -29.60 -8.27 16.79
CA ALA A 45 -28.52 -9.14 17.18
C ALA A 45 -28.54 -9.33 18.70
N PRO A 46 -28.78 -10.55 19.23
CA PRO A 46 -28.55 -10.82 20.62
C PRO A 46 -27.05 -10.75 20.89
N PHE A 47 -26.58 -9.60 21.35
CA PHE A 47 -25.25 -9.45 21.92
C PHE A 47 -25.21 -10.05 23.35
N GLU A 48 -25.57 -11.31 23.47
CA GLU A 48 -25.20 -12.06 24.67
C GLU A 48 -23.69 -12.31 24.60
N GLY A 49 -23.00 -11.81 25.62
CA GLY A 49 -21.55 -11.80 25.76
C GLY A 49 -20.86 -13.14 25.50
N SER A 50 -20.79 -13.49 24.25
CA SER A 50 -19.83 -14.48 23.80
C SER A 50 -18.47 -13.84 23.96
N ARG A 51 -17.80 -14.16 25.06
CA ARG A 51 -16.36 -13.95 25.21
C ARG A 51 -15.72 -14.71 24.06
N ILE A 52 -15.56 -14.03 22.92
CA ILE A 52 -14.65 -14.53 21.91
C ILE A 52 -13.31 -14.48 22.60
N GLU A 53 -12.89 -15.63 23.14
CA GLU A 53 -11.47 -15.84 23.39
C GLU A 53 -10.85 -15.54 22.05
N THR A 54 -10.20 -14.38 21.96
CA THR A 54 -9.34 -14.08 20.83
C THR A 54 -8.29 -15.18 20.84
N ALA A 55 -8.56 -16.22 20.07
CA ALA A 55 -7.53 -17.19 19.74
C ALA A 55 -6.31 -16.35 19.38
N PRO A 56 -5.12 -16.70 19.88
CA PRO A 56 -3.92 -15.96 19.54
C PRO A 56 -3.93 -15.84 18.02
N VAL A 57 -3.90 -14.59 17.51
CA VAL A 57 -3.83 -14.35 16.07
C VAL A 57 -2.57 -15.06 15.64
N VAL A 58 -2.74 -16.29 15.19
CA VAL A 58 -1.69 -16.98 14.46
C VAL A 58 -1.42 -16.03 13.31
N LYS A 59 -0.29 -15.35 13.34
CA LYS A 59 0.17 -14.51 12.23
C LYS A 59 0.29 -15.47 11.05
N THR A 60 -0.82 -15.64 10.36
CA THR A 60 -0.90 -16.55 9.23
C THR A 60 0.00 -15.97 8.16
N GLY A 61 0.62 -16.82 7.37
CA GLY A 61 1.46 -16.39 6.23
C GLY A 61 0.81 -15.34 5.33
N LYS A 62 -0.51 -15.22 5.40
CA LYS A 62 -1.31 -14.18 4.73
C LYS A 62 -0.99 -12.76 5.21
N ALA A 63 -0.89 -12.52 6.51
CA ALA A 63 -0.57 -11.17 7.04
C ALA A 63 0.85 -10.73 6.66
N GLU A 64 1.80 -11.68 6.61
CA GLU A 64 3.16 -11.40 6.16
C GLU A 64 3.19 -11.13 4.64
N LEU A 65 2.41 -11.86 3.86
CA LEU A 65 2.28 -11.66 2.43
C LEU A 65 1.63 -10.30 2.10
N GLU A 66 0.57 -9.93 2.83
CA GLU A 66 -0.08 -8.62 2.71
C GLU A 66 0.89 -7.48 3.06
N LYS A 67 1.70 -7.64 4.11
CA LYS A 67 2.73 -6.67 4.46
C LYS A 67 3.78 -6.54 3.35
N ARG A 68 4.30 -7.66 2.84
CA ARG A 68 5.25 -7.65 1.71
C ARG A 68 4.68 -6.95 0.48
N PHE A 69 3.40 -7.19 0.18
CA PHE A 69 2.69 -6.51 -0.92
C PHE A 69 2.63 -5.00 -0.69
N ASN A 70 2.22 -4.55 0.49
CA ASN A 70 2.13 -3.14 0.82
C ASN A 70 3.50 -2.45 0.76
N ASP A 71 4.55 -3.10 1.25
CA ASP A 71 5.92 -2.59 1.20
C ASP A 71 6.42 -2.48 -0.27
N CYS A 72 6.16 -3.51 -1.08
CA CYS A 72 6.48 -3.53 -2.51
C CYS A 72 5.72 -2.42 -3.26
N TRP A 73 4.42 -2.35 -3.08
CA TRP A 73 3.55 -1.35 -3.70
C TRP A 73 3.99 0.07 -3.38
N ARG A 74 4.21 0.35 -2.09
CA ARG A 74 4.67 1.66 -1.62
C ARG A 74 6.01 2.04 -2.24
N LEU A 75 6.97 1.10 -2.27
CA LEU A 75 8.29 1.35 -2.85
C LEU A 75 8.19 1.76 -4.33
N TYR A 76 7.39 1.03 -5.13
CA TYR A 76 7.23 1.34 -6.55
C TYR A 76 6.45 2.64 -6.78
N CYS A 77 5.44 2.96 -5.98
CA CYS A 77 4.75 4.24 -6.05
C CYS A 77 5.70 5.43 -5.77
N GLU A 78 6.50 5.35 -4.71
CA GLU A 78 7.47 6.39 -4.38
C GLU A 78 8.55 6.53 -5.46
N TYR A 79 8.98 5.39 -6.02
CA TYR A 79 9.94 5.41 -7.12
C TYR A 79 9.34 6.02 -8.39
N LEU A 80 8.08 5.73 -8.72
CA LEU A 80 7.39 6.36 -9.85
C LEU A 80 7.27 7.88 -9.67
N HIS A 81 6.93 8.34 -8.47
CA HIS A 81 6.90 9.77 -8.15
C HIS A 81 8.28 10.43 -8.31
N LEU A 82 9.34 9.73 -7.88
CA LEU A 82 10.72 10.21 -8.06
C LEU A 82 11.10 10.30 -9.54
N LEU A 83 10.81 9.27 -10.33
CA LEU A 83 11.08 9.24 -11.77
C LEU A 83 10.35 10.36 -12.52
N ASN A 84 9.07 10.59 -12.22
CA ASN A 84 8.31 11.68 -12.84
C ASN A 84 8.92 13.05 -12.49
N ARG A 85 9.32 13.25 -11.23
CA ARG A 85 10.04 14.46 -10.81
C ARG A 85 11.37 14.62 -11.55
N TRP A 86 12.14 13.56 -11.71
CA TRP A 86 13.39 13.60 -12.46
C TRP A 86 13.19 13.88 -13.94
N LYS A 87 12.15 13.31 -14.55
CA LYS A 87 11.78 13.56 -15.95
C LYS A 87 11.48 15.04 -16.20
N GLU A 88 10.83 15.72 -15.28
CA GLU A 88 10.53 17.14 -15.40
C GLU A 88 11.76 18.03 -15.07
N GLN A 89 12.47 17.69 -14.00
CA GLN A 89 13.49 18.55 -13.42
C GLN A 89 14.80 18.51 -14.22
N TYR A 90 15.14 17.36 -14.80
CA TYR A 90 16.39 17.10 -15.50
C TYR A 90 16.22 16.92 -17.02
N ALA A 91 15.06 17.30 -17.57
CA ALA A 91 14.86 17.29 -19.01
C ALA A 91 15.89 18.20 -19.71
N PRO A 92 16.53 17.74 -20.80
CA PRO A 92 17.49 18.55 -21.56
C PRO A 92 16.79 19.79 -22.12
N LYS A 93 17.40 20.95 -21.93
CA LYS A 93 16.84 22.23 -22.37
C LYS A 93 17.26 22.60 -23.79
N ILE A 94 18.35 22.03 -24.27
CA ILE A 94 18.95 22.27 -25.57
C ILE A 94 19.27 20.93 -26.23
N THR A 95 19.13 20.85 -27.55
CA THR A 95 19.27 19.59 -28.32
C THR A 95 20.67 18.95 -28.21
N ASP A 96 21.71 19.74 -28.00
CA ASP A 96 23.11 19.27 -27.93
C ASP A 96 23.60 19.13 -26.46
N GLU A 97 22.71 19.23 -25.47
CA GLU A 97 23.04 19.05 -24.06
C GLU A 97 23.26 17.57 -23.75
N GLU A 98 24.29 17.27 -22.97
CA GLU A 98 24.47 15.91 -22.42
C GLU A 98 23.33 15.60 -21.47
N TRP A 99 22.70 14.44 -21.66
CA TRP A 99 21.52 14.08 -20.87
C TRP A 99 21.94 13.64 -19.47
N ASP A 100 21.26 14.18 -18.45
CA ASP A 100 21.45 13.78 -17.06
C ASP A 100 21.01 12.31 -16.86
N ASP A 101 21.81 11.51 -16.15
CA ASP A 101 21.55 10.09 -15.89
C ASP A 101 20.17 9.86 -15.26
N ARG A 102 19.69 10.78 -14.43
CA ARG A 102 18.37 10.71 -13.80
C ARG A 102 17.24 10.86 -14.83
N PHE A 103 17.41 11.75 -15.81
CA PHE A 103 16.46 11.87 -16.91
C PHE A 103 16.45 10.61 -17.77
N ILE A 104 17.63 10.05 -18.08
CA ILE A 104 17.76 8.81 -18.84
C ILE A 104 17.06 7.66 -18.08
N GLU A 105 17.33 7.53 -16.79
CA GLU A 105 16.68 6.51 -15.96
C GLU A 105 15.17 6.70 -15.96
N ALA A 106 14.69 7.92 -15.78
CA ALA A 106 13.26 8.21 -15.77
C ALA A 106 12.60 7.85 -17.11
N ALA A 107 13.21 8.22 -18.23
CA ALA A 107 12.70 7.93 -19.57
C ALA A 107 12.59 6.42 -19.86
N HIS A 108 13.49 5.61 -19.29
CA HIS A 108 13.49 4.16 -19.51
C HIS A 108 12.62 3.39 -18.49
N ARG A 109 12.41 3.93 -17.32
CA ARG A 109 11.83 3.16 -16.21
C ARG A 109 10.36 3.46 -15.90
N ILE A 110 9.84 4.62 -16.29
CA ILE A 110 8.46 5.01 -15.97
C ILE A 110 7.48 3.96 -16.47
N ASP A 111 7.47 3.67 -17.77
CA ASP A 111 6.52 2.73 -18.37
C ASP A 111 6.65 1.33 -17.77
N GLN A 112 7.87 0.91 -17.42
CA GLN A 112 8.12 -0.38 -16.79
C GLN A 112 7.58 -0.44 -15.35
N VAL A 113 7.73 0.64 -14.58
CA VAL A 113 7.23 0.73 -13.21
C VAL A 113 5.70 0.77 -13.20
N GLU A 114 5.08 1.53 -14.11
CA GLU A 114 3.64 1.55 -14.29
C GLU A 114 3.10 0.16 -14.63
N TYR A 115 3.75 -0.55 -15.54
CA TYR A 115 3.40 -1.94 -15.87
C TYR A 115 3.47 -2.86 -14.64
N TYR A 116 4.51 -2.77 -13.81
CA TYR A 116 4.61 -3.60 -12.59
C TYR A 116 3.53 -3.27 -11.57
N LEU A 117 3.16 -2.00 -11.42
CA LEU A 117 2.05 -1.59 -10.56
C LEU A 117 0.72 -2.13 -11.07
N ASP A 118 0.47 -2.08 -12.37
CA ASP A 118 -0.73 -2.64 -12.97
C ASP A 118 -0.79 -4.17 -12.78
N GLU A 119 0.29 -4.89 -13.06
CA GLU A 119 0.37 -6.34 -12.84
C GLU A 119 0.07 -6.70 -11.37
N LEU A 120 0.72 -6.01 -10.42
CA LEU A 120 0.48 -6.23 -8.99
C LEU A 120 -0.96 -5.91 -8.57
N TRP A 121 -1.60 -4.93 -9.22
CA TRP A 121 -2.97 -4.53 -8.90
C TRP A 121 -4.00 -5.56 -9.33
N TYR A 122 -3.87 -6.06 -10.55
CA TYR A 122 -4.84 -6.97 -11.16
C TYR A 122 -4.64 -8.44 -10.81
N ALA A 123 -3.42 -8.84 -10.38
CA ALA A 123 -3.09 -10.20 -10.02
C ALA A 123 -3.85 -10.69 -8.77
N ASP A 124 -4.11 -11.99 -8.70
CA ASP A 124 -4.56 -12.64 -7.48
C ASP A 124 -3.39 -12.89 -6.49
N TRP A 125 -3.68 -13.34 -5.27
CA TRP A 125 -2.65 -13.50 -4.23
C TRP A 125 -1.52 -14.46 -4.61
N PRO A 126 -1.73 -15.63 -5.22
CA PRO A 126 -0.66 -16.50 -5.69
C PRO A 126 0.23 -15.84 -6.75
N GLU A 127 -0.38 -15.13 -7.70
CA GLU A 127 0.34 -14.41 -8.77
C GLU A 127 1.13 -13.23 -8.21
N ARG A 128 0.57 -12.47 -7.25
CA ARG A 128 1.28 -11.39 -6.55
C ARG A 128 2.55 -11.87 -5.88
N GLU A 129 2.51 -13.03 -5.25
CA GLU A 129 3.69 -13.62 -4.61
C GLU A 129 4.80 -13.92 -5.62
N ILE A 130 4.45 -14.46 -6.78
CA ILE A 130 5.39 -14.73 -7.88
C ILE A 130 6.00 -13.41 -8.37
N ILE A 131 5.17 -12.43 -8.70
CA ILE A 131 5.61 -11.11 -9.18
C ILE A 131 6.54 -10.44 -8.16
N MET A 132 6.19 -10.41 -6.88
CA MET A 132 7.04 -9.83 -5.83
C MET A 132 8.38 -10.54 -5.69
N ASN A 133 8.43 -11.86 -5.87
CA ASN A 133 9.67 -12.61 -5.84
C ASN A 133 10.56 -12.26 -7.04
N ASP A 134 9.99 -12.13 -8.23
CA ASP A 134 10.71 -11.73 -9.45
C ASP A 134 11.24 -10.29 -9.34
N LEU A 135 10.50 -9.42 -8.67
CA LEU A 135 10.88 -8.02 -8.47
C LEU A 135 11.85 -7.79 -7.30
N GLN A 136 12.17 -8.80 -6.49
CA GLN A 136 12.97 -8.66 -5.28
C GLN A 136 14.31 -7.95 -5.51
N SER A 137 15.05 -8.35 -6.55
CA SER A 137 16.34 -7.76 -6.90
C SER A 137 16.22 -6.29 -7.31
N ASP A 138 15.17 -5.95 -8.05
CA ASP A 138 14.90 -4.56 -8.46
C ASP A 138 14.48 -3.69 -7.28
N MET A 139 13.66 -4.20 -6.38
CA MET A 139 13.28 -3.54 -5.13
C MET A 139 14.50 -3.18 -4.28
N GLU A 140 15.44 -4.12 -4.13
CA GLU A 140 16.69 -3.89 -3.38
C GLU A 140 17.55 -2.79 -4.02
N ARG A 141 17.59 -2.72 -5.35
CA ARG A 141 18.28 -1.68 -6.10
C ARG A 141 17.63 -0.30 -5.88
N ILE A 142 16.29 -0.25 -5.97
CA ILE A 142 15.51 0.99 -5.77
C ILE A 142 15.66 1.49 -4.34
N ALA A 143 15.52 0.61 -3.34
CA ALA A 143 15.62 0.96 -1.92
C ALA A 143 16.97 1.56 -1.51
N LYS A 144 18.06 1.23 -2.24
CA LYS A 144 19.40 1.80 -2.01
C LYS A 144 19.57 3.22 -2.56
N LYS A 145 18.63 3.73 -3.36
CA LYS A 145 18.72 5.10 -3.88
C LYS A 145 18.59 6.11 -2.74
N PRO A 146 19.47 7.14 -2.66
CA PRO A 146 19.46 8.10 -1.56
C PRO A 146 18.13 8.82 -1.37
N ASP A 147 17.44 9.14 -2.47
CA ASP A 147 16.16 9.84 -2.46
C ASP A 147 15.03 8.93 -1.93
N ILE A 148 15.10 7.63 -2.19
CA ILE A 148 14.15 6.64 -1.70
C ILE A 148 14.47 6.23 -0.25
N SER A 149 15.73 5.96 0.07
CA SER A 149 16.13 5.50 1.41
C SER A 149 15.75 6.48 2.53
N ARG A 150 15.73 7.79 2.23
CA ARG A 150 15.28 8.82 3.18
C ARG A 150 13.80 8.72 3.54
N LEU A 151 12.95 8.26 2.63
CA LEU A 151 11.51 8.12 2.85
C LEU A 151 11.16 6.92 3.75
N PHE A 152 12.05 5.94 3.80
CA PHE A 152 11.88 4.71 4.59
C PHE A 152 12.77 4.66 5.85
N SER A 153 13.53 5.73 6.12
CA SER A 153 14.29 5.85 7.37
C SER A 153 13.35 6.09 8.56
N PRO A 154 13.59 5.46 9.73
CA PRO A 154 12.76 5.63 10.91
C PRO A 154 12.84 7.05 11.52
N GLU A 155 13.80 7.85 11.08
CA GLU A 155 13.88 9.28 11.42
C GLU A 155 13.08 10.07 10.38
N GLY A 156 11.81 10.32 10.69
CA GLY A 156 10.95 11.22 9.91
C GLY A 156 11.57 12.62 9.81
N PRO A 157 11.18 13.42 8.78
CA PRO A 157 11.69 14.77 8.65
C PRO A 157 11.38 15.56 9.93
N SER A 158 12.41 16.01 10.62
CA SER A 158 12.28 17.00 11.68
C SER A 158 11.68 18.26 11.05
N LEU A 159 10.48 18.62 11.52
CA LEU A 159 9.82 19.89 11.22
C LEU A 159 10.62 21.06 11.80
#